data_4b42a5cc949e2103d82844dde20c646c
#
_entry.id   4b42a5cc949e2103d82844dde20c646c
#
_cell.length_a   1.000
_cell.length_b   1.000
_cell.length_c   1.000
_cell.angle_alpha   90.00
_cell.angle_beta   90.00
_cell.angle_gamma   90.00
#
_symmetry.space_group_name_H-M   'P 1'
#
loop_
_entity.id
_entity.type
_entity.pdbx_description
1 polymer ?
#
loop_
_entity_poly.entity_id
_entity_poly.type
_entity_poly.pdbx_seq_one_letter_code
_entity_poly.pdbx_strand_id
1 'polypeptide(L)'
;MIDIKNITKSFGSLQVLKGIDLHINKGEVVSIVGPSGAGKTTLLQIIGTLDSPDSGDITIDGIDVRKLNQKKLADFRNKHIGFVFQFHQLLPEFTAIENIMIPAFIAGMSKNEAKKRAMELLDFMGLADRAKHKPNELSGGEKQRVAVARALVNNPSVILADEPSGSLDSQNKAELHQLFFDLRDKMGQTFVIVTHDETLASITDRTIRMEDGRLAQEPQPQDAPSEDLSSQNTPSQQNQL
;
A
#
# COMPACT_ATOMS: atom_id res chain seq x y z
N MET A 1 11.22 4.76 6.52
CA MET A 1 10.98 5.19 5.13
C MET A 1 9.84 6.20 5.04
N ILE A 2 8.65 5.89 5.53
CA ILE A 2 7.56 6.87 5.71
C ILE A 2 7.38 7.14 7.21
N ASP A 3 7.40 8.41 7.59
CA ASP A 3 7.15 8.86 8.96
C ASP A 3 6.01 9.88 8.95
N ILE A 4 4.96 9.58 9.69
CA ILE A 4 3.76 10.40 9.84
C ILE A 4 3.62 10.75 11.31
N LYS A 5 3.45 12.05 11.63
CA LYS A 5 3.32 12.54 12.99
C LYS A 5 2.11 13.45 13.14
N ASN A 6 1.20 13.04 14.01
CA ASN A 6 0.01 13.78 14.42
C ASN A 6 -0.80 14.37 13.26
N ILE A 7 -1.04 13.56 12.21
CA ILE A 7 -1.80 13.99 11.04
C ILE A 7 -3.28 14.14 11.39
N THR A 8 -3.81 15.33 11.11
CA THR A 8 -5.25 15.60 11.18
C THR A 8 -5.80 16.03 9.83
N LYS A 9 -7.08 15.74 9.60
CA LYS A 9 -7.80 16.16 8.40
C LYS A 9 -9.27 16.31 8.68
N SER A 10 -9.85 17.42 8.23
CA SER A 10 -11.28 17.72 8.32
C SER A 10 -11.85 18.11 6.96
N PHE A 11 -13.11 17.82 6.72
CA PHE A 11 -13.91 18.28 5.60
C PHE A 11 -15.14 19.01 6.15
N GLY A 12 -15.10 20.33 6.12
CA GLY A 12 -16.09 21.16 6.82
C GLY A 12 -16.05 20.91 8.33
N SER A 13 -17.16 20.51 8.91
CA SER A 13 -17.26 20.19 10.34
C SER A 13 -16.87 18.75 10.70
N LEU A 14 -16.68 17.88 9.70
CA LEU A 14 -16.34 16.47 9.92
C LEU A 14 -14.82 16.28 10.02
N GLN A 15 -14.33 15.94 11.20
CA GLN A 15 -12.93 15.53 11.38
C GLN A 15 -12.76 14.05 11.01
N VAL A 16 -12.06 13.79 9.90
CA VAL A 16 -11.85 12.44 9.34
C VAL A 16 -10.58 11.79 9.88
N LEU A 17 -9.48 12.54 10.03
CA LEU A 17 -8.26 12.04 10.69
C LEU A 17 -8.03 12.82 11.99
N LYS A 18 -7.76 12.07 13.06
CA LYS A 18 -7.78 12.59 14.44
C LYS A 18 -6.44 12.38 15.15
N GLY A 19 -5.34 12.81 14.50
CA GLY A 19 -3.99 12.67 15.05
C GLY A 19 -3.42 11.28 14.77
N ILE A 20 -3.00 11.03 13.53
CA ILE A 20 -2.40 9.77 13.09
C ILE A 20 -0.89 9.85 13.25
N ASP A 21 -0.32 8.90 13.98
CA ASP A 21 1.10 8.63 14.05
C ASP A 21 1.38 7.27 13.41
N LEU A 22 2.26 7.21 12.42
CA LEU A 22 2.54 5.97 11.68
C LEU A 22 3.96 5.97 11.14
N HIS A 23 4.65 4.85 11.33
CA HIS A 23 5.94 4.58 10.69
C HIS A 23 5.82 3.36 9.76
N ILE A 24 6.41 3.44 8.56
CA ILE A 24 6.49 2.32 7.60
C ILE A 24 7.94 2.14 7.19
N ASN A 25 8.44 0.91 7.28
CA ASN A 25 9.81 0.58 6.91
C ASN A 25 9.96 0.41 5.39
N LYS A 26 11.19 0.49 4.92
CA LYS A 26 11.50 0.19 3.52
C LYS A 26 11.38 -1.31 3.26
N GLY A 27 10.78 -1.69 2.12
CA GLY A 27 10.55 -3.08 1.76
C GLY A 27 9.45 -3.77 2.57
N GLU A 28 8.62 -3.02 3.29
CA GLU A 28 7.49 -3.53 4.08
C GLU A 28 6.22 -3.51 3.23
N VAL A 29 5.42 -4.57 3.31
CA VAL A 29 4.05 -4.62 2.78
C VAL A 29 3.09 -4.42 3.94
N VAL A 30 2.48 -3.25 4.01
CA VAL A 30 1.55 -2.87 5.09
C VAL A 30 0.13 -2.81 4.57
N SER A 31 -0.81 -3.46 5.25
CA SER A 31 -2.24 -3.29 5.00
C SER A 31 -2.87 -2.32 6.00
N ILE A 32 -3.79 -1.48 5.53
CA ILE A 32 -4.63 -0.62 6.36
C ILE A 32 -6.07 -1.09 6.21
N VAL A 33 -6.65 -1.60 7.29
CA VAL A 33 -8.00 -2.16 7.33
C VAL A 33 -8.90 -1.37 8.27
N GLY A 34 -10.20 -1.53 8.14
CA GLY A 34 -11.20 -0.90 9.01
C GLY A 34 -12.53 -0.64 8.29
N PRO A 35 -13.57 -0.23 9.00
CA PRO A 35 -14.88 -0.01 8.42
C PRO A 35 -14.87 1.10 7.36
N SER A 36 -15.94 1.13 6.53
CA SER A 36 -16.14 2.23 5.59
C SER A 36 -16.27 3.55 6.37
N GLY A 37 -15.67 4.61 5.85
CA GLY A 37 -15.67 5.92 6.54
C GLY A 37 -14.62 6.09 7.64
N ALA A 38 -13.81 5.06 7.97
CA ALA A 38 -12.75 5.17 8.98
C ALA A 38 -11.61 6.14 8.63
N GLY A 39 -11.55 6.64 7.39
CA GLY A 39 -10.53 7.59 6.92
C GLY A 39 -9.36 6.96 6.16
N LYS A 40 -9.41 5.67 5.83
CA LYS A 40 -8.32 4.91 5.17
C LYS A 40 -7.87 5.54 3.85
N THR A 41 -8.80 5.76 2.92
CA THR A 41 -8.52 6.40 1.62
C THR A 41 -7.99 7.82 1.81
N THR A 42 -8.52 8.58 2.77
CA THR A 42 -8.03 9.93 3.09
C THR A 42 -6.58 9.89 3.57
N LEU A 43 -6.24 8.95 4.46
CA LEU A 43 -4.86 8.76 4.92
C LEU A 43 -3.95 8.38 3.74
N LEU A 44 -4.38 7.45 2.89
CA LEU A 44 -3.63 7.04 1.70
C LEU A 44 -3.38 8.22 0.73
N GLN A 45 -4.40 9.05 0.49
CA GLN A 45 -4.29 10.25 -0.36
C GLN A 45 -3.32 11.28 0.21
N ILE A 46 -3.30 11.45 1.54
CA ILE A 46 -2.38 12.36 2.23
C ILE A 46 -0.94 11.83 2.17
N ILE A 47 -0.71 10.53 2.40
CA ILE A 47 0.61 9.90 2.21
C ILE A 47 1.05 10.07 0.75
N GLY A 48 0.12 9.88 -0.17
CA GLY A 48 0.33 10.04 -1.62
C GLY A 48 0.47 11.48 -2.10
N THR A 49 0.39 12.47 -1.21
CA THR A 49 0.45 13.90 -1.55
C THR A 49 -0.62 14.34 -2.56
N LEU A 50 -1.72 13.59 -2.67
CA LEU A 50 -2.89 13.96 -3.49
C LEU A 50 -3.81 14.92 -2.74
N ASP A 51 -3.81 14.85 -1.41
CA ASP A 51 -4.46 15.82 -0.52
C ASP A 51 -3.45 16.30 0.54
N SER A 52 -3.76 17.41 1.18
CA SER A 52 -2.92 17.99 2.24
C SER A 52 -3.57 17.80 3.60
N PRO A 53 -2.84 17.44 4.65
CA PRO A 53 -3.36 17.42 6.00
C PRO A 53 -3.61 18.85 6.52
N ASP A 54 -4.49 18.97 7.51
CA ASP A 54 -4.71 20.25 8.21
C ASP A 54 -3.52 20.54 9.15
N SER A 55 -3.00 19.49 9.82
CA SER A 55 -1.82 19.60 10.70
C SER A 55 -1.01 18.29 10.71
N GLY A 56 0.14 18.34 11.37
CA GLY A 56 1.08 17.21 11.49
C GLY A 56 2.17 17.22 10.42
N ASP A 57 3.07 16.27 10.43
CA ASP A 57 4.23 16.21 9.56
C ASP A 57 4.28 14.88 8.81
N ILE A 58 4.78 14.91 7.56
CA ILE A 58 4.97 13.73 6.72
C ILE A 58 6.36 13.78 6.11
N THR A 59 7.13 12.75 6.38
CA THR A 59 8.47 12.57 5.79
C THR A 59 8.49 11.26 5.01
N ILE A 60 8.96 11.29 3.76
CA ILE A 60 9.15 10.12 2.91
C ILE A 60 10.60 10.13 2.42
N ASP A 61 11.34 9.06 2.67
CA ASP A 61 12.78 8.95 2.39
C ASP A 61 13.60 10.13 2.93
N GLY A 62 13.27 10.61 4.13
CA GLY A 62 13.93 11.75 4.77
C GLY A 62 13.54 13.12 4.21
N ILE A 63 12.63 13.18 3.23
CA ILE A 63 12.14 14.42 2.62
C ILE A 63 10.82 14.81 3.29
N ASP A 64 10.78 15.99 3.92
CA ASP A 64 9.55 16.59 4.44
C ASP A 64 8.71 17.13 3.28
N VAL A 65 7.65 16.37 2.92
CA VAL A 65 6.83 16.68 1.74
C VAL A 65 6.00 17.96 1.91
N ARG A 66 5.72 18.38 3.15
CA ARG A 66 4.96 19.62 3.43
C ARG A 66 5.76 20.88 3.15
N LYS A 67 7.09 20.80 3.15
CA LYS A 67 7.97 21.94 2.82
C LYS A 67 8.16 22.14 1.31
N LEU A 68 7.68 21.20 0.50
CA LEU A 68 7.79 21.29 -0.94
C LEU A 68 6.73 22.23 -1.51
N ASN A 69 7.13 23.12 -2.43
CA ASN A 69 6.16 23.88 -3.21
C ASN A 69 5.45 22.95 -4.23
N GLN A 70 4.34 23.39 -4.80
CA GLN A 70 3.48 22.57 -5.66
C GLN A 70 4.24 21.88 -6.81
N LYS A 71 5.18 22.61 -7.47
CA LYS A 71 5.97 22.04 -8.57
C LYS A 71 6.90 20.94 -8.08
N LYS A 72 7.62 21.17 -6.98
CA LYS A 72 8.51 20.17 -6.37
C LYS A 72 7.71 18.97 -5.81
N LEU A 73 6.52 19.22 -5.27
CA LEU A 73 5.65 18.17 -4.76
C LEU A 73 5.11 17.28 -5.89
N ALA A 74 4.75 17.88 -7.04
CA ALA A 74 4.33 17.11 -8.21
C ALA A 74 5.48 16.26 -8.79
N ASP A 75 6.70 16.83 -8.86
CA ASP A 75 7.90 16.09 -9.28
C ASP A 75 8.26 14.97 -8.30
N PHE A 76 8.20 15.25 -7.00
CA PHE A 76 8.39 14.27 -5.95
C PHE A 76 7.38 13.11 -6.07
N ARG A 77 6.08 13.43 -6.18
CA ARG A 77 5.03 12.41 -6.33
C ARG A 77 5.27 11.52 -7.55
N ASN A 78 5.61 12.11 -8.70
CA ASN A 78 5.87 11.36 -9.92
C ASN A 78 7.06 10.39 -9.79
N LYS A 79 8.10 10.75 -9.03
CA LYS A 79 9.33 9.98 -8.91
C LYS A 79 9.33 8.98 -7.75
N HIS A 80 8.66 9.31 -6.65
CA HIS A 80 8.76 8.56 -5.39
C HIS A 80 7.52 7.77 -5.03
N ILE A 81 6.37 8.05 -5.67
CA ILE A 81 5.09 7.44 -5.30
C ILE A 81 4.43 6.80 -6.52
N GLY A 82 4.13 5.52 -6.45
CA GLY A 82 3.28 4.82 -7.40
C GLY A 82 1.87 4.67 -6.85
N PHE A 83 0.85 4.75 -7.71
CA PHE A 83 -0.55 4.57 -7.32
C PHE A 83 -1.18 3.40 -8.07
N VAL A 84 -1.92 2.57 -7.33
CA VAL A 84 -2.75 1.49 -7.85
C VAL A 84 -4.16 1.65 -7.27
N PHE A 85 -5.18 1.68 -8.13
CA PHE A 85 -6.58 1.89 -7.74
C PHE A 85 -7.44 0.68 -8.14
N GLN A 86 -8.58 0.53 -7.49
CA GLN A 86 -9.55 -0.51 -7.73
C GLN A 86 -9.99 -0.59 -9.21
N PHE A 87 -10.26 0.55 -9.84
CA PHE A 87 -10.72 0.66 -11.23
C PHE A 87 -9.59 0.95 -12.22
N HIS A 88 -8.36 0.49 -11.95
CA HIS A 88 -7.17 0.53 -12.80
C HIS A 88 -6.78 1.94 -13.34
N GLN A 89 -7.75 2.78 -13.70
CA GLN A 89 -7.59 4.14 -14.25
C GLN A 89 -6.59 4.20 -15.42
N LEU A 90 -6.68 3.19 -16.31
CA LEU A 90 -5.95 3.22 -17.56
C LEU A 90 -6.63 4.17 -18.56
N LEU A 91 -5.83 4.88 -19.32
CA LEU A 91 -6.30 5.77 -20.37
C LEU A 91 -6.72 4.91 -21.58
N PRO A 92 -7.99 4.93 -21.99
CA PRO A 92 -8.53 4.00 -22.98
C PRO A 92 -8.00 4.25 -24.41
N GLU A 93 -7.51 5.45 -24.68
CA GLU A 93 -6.93 5.84 -25.98
C GLU A 93 -5.53 5.23 -26.20
N PHE A 94 -4.82 4.91 -25.11
CA PHE A 94 -3.45 4.42 -25.11
C PHE A 94 -3.38 2.90 -24.93
N THR A 95 -2.39 2.29 -25.56
CA THR A 95 -2.05 0.88 -25.37
C THR A 95 -1.51 0.61 -23.95
N ALA A 96 -1.36 -0.66 -23.57
CA ALA A 96 -0.78 -1.05 -22.28
C ALA A 96 0.61 -0.44 -22.06
N ILE A 97 1.50 -0.57 -23.06
CA ILE A 97 2.84 -0.01 -22.95
C ILE A 97 2.83 1.51 -22.86
N GLU A 98 1.97 2.20 -23.63
CA GLU A 98 1.86 3.65 -23.58
C GLU A 98 1.34 4.15 -22.24
N ASN A 99 0.34 3.47 -21.64
CA ASN A 99 -0.12 3.76 -20.29
C ASN A 99 1.03 3.70 -19.25
N ILE A 100 1.92 2.71 -19.38
CA ILE A 100 3.07 2.56 -18.48
C ILE A 100 4.10 3.67 -18.73
N MET A 101 4.31 4.10 -19.99
CA MET A 101 5.30 5.09 -20.34
C MET A 101 4.95 6.53 -19.92
N ILE A 102 3.67 6.84 -19.71
CA ILE A 102 3.23 8.22 -19.39
C ILE A 102 3.95 8.80 -18.16
N PRO A 103 4.01 8.15 -16.99
CA PRO A 103 4.72 8.72 -15.84
C PRO A 103 6.23 8.86 -16.09
N ALA A 104 6.83 8.00 -16.90
CA ALA A 104 8.24 8.09 -17.29
C ALA A 104 8.50 9.33 -18.15
N PHE A 105 7.60 9.67 -19.08
CA PHE A 105 7.69 10.91 -19.86
C PHE A 105 7.57 12.15 -18.97
N ILE A 106 6.66 12.13 -18.01
CA ILE A 106 6.51 13.23 -17.02
C ILE A 106 7.79 13.40 -16.21
N ALA A 107 8.49 12.31 -15.89
CA ALA A 107 9.79 12.33 -15.22
C ALA A 107 10.95 12.82 -16.12
N GLY A 108 10.71 13.03 -17.41
CA GLY A 108 11.71 13.46 -18.38
C GLY A 108 12.51 12.34 -19.02
N MET A 109 12.08 11.07 -18.88
CA MET A 109 12.74 9.92 -19.50
C MET A 109 12.58 9.97 -21.03
N SER A 110 13.62 9.60 -21.76
CA SER A 110 13.56 9.53 -23.22
C SER A 110 12.60 8.43 -23.69
N LYS A 111 12.07 8.54 -24.91
CA LYS A 111 11.13 7.55 -25.48
C LYS A 111 11.73 6.13 -25.50
N ASN A 112 13.00 6.01 -25.83
CA ASN A 112 13.66 4.71 -25.92
C ASN A 112 13.85 4.07 -24.54
N GLU A 113 14.26 4.85 -23.52
CA GLU A 113 14.42 4.39 -22.15
C GLU A 113 13.06 4.03 -21.53
N ALA A 114 12.05 4.90 -21.68
CA ALA A 114 10.70 4.65 -21.21
C ALA A 114 10.11 3.37 -21.83
N LYS A 115 10.29 3.17 -23.14
CA LYS A 115 9.84 1.96 -23.85
C LYS A 115 10.55 0.71 -23.34
N LYS A 116 11.88 0.77 -23.19
CA LYS A 116 12.67 -0.34 -22.65
C LYS A 116 12.18 -0.72 -21.25
N ARG A 117 12.07 0.26 -20.35
CA ARG A 117 11.61 0.04 -18.97
C ARG A 117 10.17 -0.49 -18.92
N ALA A 118 9.27 0.04 -19.75
CA ALA A 118 7.89 -0.44 -19.80
C ALA A 118 7.81 -1.90 -20.30
N MET A 119 8.63 -2.28 -21.29
CA MET A 119 8.67 -3.68 -21.76
C MET A 119 9.23 -4.63 -20.70
N GLU A 120 10.29 -4.25 -19.98
CA GLU A 120 10.82 -5.03 -18.86
C GLU A 120 9.75 -5.30 -17.79
N LEU A 121 8.93 -4.28 -17.46
CA LEU A 121 7.83 -4.43 -16.52
C LEU A 121 6.70 -5.30 -17.07
N LEU A 122 6.34 -5.14 -18.34
CA LEU A 122 5.34 -5.99 -18.98
C LEU A 122 5.77 -7.46 -19.02
N ASP A 123 7.04 -7.71 -19.31
CA ASP A 123 7.60 -9.07 -19.29
C ASP A 123 7.55 -9.66 -17.88
N PHE A 124 7.97 -8.90 -16.88
CA PHE A 124 7.87 -9.31 -15.47
C PHE A 124 6.42 -9.64 -15.04
N MET A 125 5.43 -8.91 -15.58
CA MET A 125 4.00 -9.12 -15.33
C MET A 125 3.39 -10.27 -16.19
N GLY A 126 4.16 -10.90 -17.07
CA GLY A 126 3.66 -11.90 -18.01
C GLY A 126 2.74 -11.31 -19.10
N LEU A 127 2.96 -10.05 -19.47
CA LEU A 127 2.11 -9.28 -20.40
C LEU A 127 2.87 -8.74 -21.62
N ALA A 128 4.05 -9.27 -21.95
CA ALA A 128 4.84 -8.82 -23.11
C ALA A 128 4.03 -8.84 -24.41
N ASP A 129 3.23 -9.89 -24.63
CA ASP A 129 2.37 -10.04 -25.81
C ASP A 129 1.18 -9.10 -25.81
N ARG A 130 0.85 -8.49 -24.68
CA ARG A 130 -0.25 -7.55 -24.49
C ARG A 130 0.19 -6.09 -24.64
N ALA A 131 1.48 -5.82 -24.87
CA ALA A 131 2.04 -4.46 -24.90
C ALA A 131 1.28 -3.47 -25.82
N LYS A 132 0.78 -3.96 -26.96
CA LYS A 132 0.06 -3.15 -27.96
C LYS A 132 -1.47 -3.16 -27.79
N HIS A 133 -2.02 -3.92 -26.85
CA HIS A 133 -3.46 -3.98 -26.61
C HIS A 133 -3.92 -2.73 -25.88
N LYS A 134 -5.12 -2.27 -26.21
CA LYS A 134 -5.82 -1.20 -25.48
C LYS A 134 -6.54 -1.76 -24.25
N PRO A 135 -6.90 -0.93 -23.27
CA PRO A 135 -7.58 -1.40 -22.07
C PRO A 135 -8.85 -2.22 -22.30
N ASN A 136 -9.63 -1.91 -23.35
CA ASN A 136 -10.83 -2.66 -23.69
C ASN A 136 -10.55 -4.07 -24.25
N GLU A 137 -9.32 -4.36 -24.62
CA GLU A 137 -8.86 -5.66 -25.14
C GLU A 137 -8.18 -6.51 -24.04
N LEU A 138 -8.11 -6.01 -22.80
CA LEU A 138 -7.48 -6.66 -21.65
C LEU A 138 -8.54 -7.15 -20.66
N SER A 139 -8.30 -8.30 -20.02
CA SER A 139 -9.08 -8.77 -18.87
C SER A 139 -8.91 -7.84 -17.65
N GLY A 140 -9.74 -8.01 -16.62
CA GLY A 140 -9.63 -7.25 -15.37
C GLY A 140 -8.26 -7.41 -14.70
N GLY A 141 -7.77 -8.64 -14.59
CA GLY A 141 -6.46 -8.94 -14.00
C GLY A 141 -5.31 -8.40 -14.84
N GLU A 142 -5.38 -8.48 -16.19
CA GLU A 142 -4.37 -7.88 -17.07
C GLU A 142 -4.33 -6.36 -16.93
N LYS A 143 -5.49 -5.68 -16.88
CA LYS A 143 -5.58 -4.24 -16.61
C LYS A 143 -4.92 -3.86 -15.30
N GLN A 144 -5.16 -4.64 -14.26
CA GLN A 144 -4.58 -4.37 -12.93
C GLN A 144 -3.06 -4.55 -12.93
N ARG A 145 -2.54 -5.60 -13.58
CA ARG A 145 -1.09 -5.77 -13.75
C ARG A 145 -0.46 -4.64 -14.57
N VAL A 146 -1.13 -4.13 -15.61
CA VAL A 146 -0.68 -2.93 -16.35
C VAL A 146 -0.67 -1.68 -15.44
N ALA A 147 -1.68 -1.52 -14.57
CA ALA A 147 -1.72 -0.40 -13.61
C ALA A 147 -0.58 -0.50 -12.57
N VAL A 148 -0.25 -1.71 -12.09
CA VAL A 148 0.92 -1.95 -11.22
C VAL A 148 2.22 -1.64 -11.96
N ALA A 149 2.37 -2.10 -13.21
CA ALA A 149 3.56 -1.78 -14.03
C ALA A 149 3.71 -0.27 -14.26
N ARG A 150 2.60 0.44 -14.50
CA ARG A 150 2.59 1.91 -14.62
C ARG A 150 3.07 2.58 -13.33
N ALA A 151 2.61 2.09 -12.17
CA ALA A 151 3.04 2.61 -10.88
C ALA A 151 4.54 2.41 -10.62
N LEU A 152 5.14 1.35 -11.18
CA LEU A 152 6.55 0.97 -10.99
C LEU A 152 7.54 1.61 -11.97
N VAL A 153 7.09 2.26 -13.06
CA VAL A 153 7.96 2.66 -14.17
C VAL A 153 9.11 3.57 -13.74
N ASN A 154 8.85 4.49 -12.80
CA ASN A 154 9.84 5.43 -12.27
C ASN A 154 10.63 4.86 -11.06
N ASN A 155 10.49 3.58 -10.75
CA ASN A 155 11.11 2.94 -9.58
C ASN A 155 10.82 3.70 -8.27
N PRO A 156 9.53 3.89 -7.90
CA PRO A 156 9.14 4.71 -6.77
C PRO A 156 9.58 4.09 -5.44
N SER A 157 9.69 4.92 -4.40
CA SER A 157 10.01 4.49 -3.04
C SER A 157 8.88 3.67 -2.42
N VAL A 158 7.63 3.99 -2.76
CA VAL A 158 6.42 3.33 -2.24
C VAL A 158 5.34 3.20 -3.31
N ILE A 159 4.61 2.09 -3.27
CA ILE A 159 3.35 1.89 -3.98
C ILE A 159 2.20 2.04 -2.98
N LEU A 160 1.28 2.95 -3.29
CA LEU A 160 0.05 3.17 -2.55
C LEU A 160 -1.10 2.51 -3.31
N ALA A 161 -1.78 1.57 -2.71
CA ALA A 161 -2.85 0.82 -3.34
C ALA A 161 -4.18 1.01 -2.58
N ASP A 162 -5.22 1.47 -3.28
CA ASP A 162 -6.56 1.64 -2.73
C ASP A 162 -7.47 0.57 -3.31
N GLU A 163 -7.83 -0.43 -2.49
CA GLU A 163 -8.67 -1.59 -2.84
C GLU A 163 -8.22 -2.29 -4.15
N PRO A 164 -6.93 -2.61 -4.32
CA PRO A 164 -6.37 -2.98 -5.63
C PRO A 164 -6.95 -4.27 -6.22
N SER A 165 -7.53 -5.15 -5.41
CA SER A 165 -8.13 -6.42 -5.81
C SER A 165 -9.66 -6.42 -5.79
N GLY A 166 -10.29 -5.30 -5.41
CA GLY A 166 -11.73 -5.22 -5.14
C GLY A 166 -12.65 -5.50 -6.34
N SER A 167 -12.17 -5.33 -7.57
CA SER A 167 -12.93 -5.60 -8.81
C SER A 167 -12.55 -6.92 -9.50
N LEU A 168 -11.69 -7.74 -8.89
CA LEU A 168 -11.16 -8.97 -9.48
C LEU A 168 -11.90 -10.22 -8.97
N ASP A 169 -11.95 -11.26 -9.80
CA ASP A 169 -12.32 -12.59 -9.38
C ASP A 169 -11.26 -13.22 -8.46
N SER A 170 -11.60 -14.34 -7.82
CA SER A 170 -10.75 -14.97 -6.79
C SER A 170 -9.37 -15.40 -7.32
N GLN A 171 -9.27 -15.87 -8.57
CA GLN A 171 -7.99 -16.27 -9.15
C GLN A 171 -7.10 -15.05 -9.41
N ASN A 172 -7.63 -14.03 -10.09
CA ASN A 172 -6.88 -12.79 -10.36
C ASN A 172 -6.49 -12.04 -9.07
N LYS A 173 -7.31 -12.13 -8.00
CA LYS A 173 -6.95 -11.62 -6.67
C LYS A 173 -5.71 -12.31 -6.12
N ALA A 174 -5.69 -13.64 -6.08
CA ALA A 174 -4.57 -14.41 -5.56
C ALA A 174 -3.28 -14.12 -6.35
N GLU A 175 -3.36 -14.05 -7.68
CA GLU A 175 -2.24 -13.69 -8.54
C GLU A 175 -1.72 -12.27 -8.26
N LEU A 176 -2.61 -11.30 -8.05
CA LEU A 176 -2.22 -9.92 -7.72
C LEU A 176 -1.57 -9.83 -6.32
N HIS A 177 -2.11 -10.55 -5.34
CA HIS A 177 -1.52 -10.61 -4.00
C HIS A 177 -0.11 -11.18 -4.06
N GLN A 178 0.09 -12.32 -4.75
CA GLN A 178 1.42 -12.91 -4.93
C GLN A 178 2.37 -11.93 -5.63
N LEU A 179 1.90 -11.20 -6.63
CA LEU A 179 2.70 -10.21 -7.35
C LEU A 179 3.25 -9.11 -6.42
N PHE A 180 2.49 -8.64 -5.42
CA PHE A 180 2.99 -7.65 -4.47
C PHE A 180 4.17 -8.19 -3.65
N PHE A 181 4.09 -9.45 -3.19
CA PHE A 181 5.20 -10.08 -2.47
C PHE A 181 6.39 -10.35 -3.38
N ASP A 182 6.17 -10.79 -4.61
CA ASP A 182 7.24 -10.97 -5.60
C ASP A 182 7.99 -9.65 -5.88
N LEU A 183 7.26 -8.53 -5.97
CA LEU A 183 7.85 -7.19 -6.15
C LEU A 183 8.62 -6.74 -4.90
N ARG A 184 8.10 -7.01 -3.70
CA ARG A 184 8.84 -6.76 -2.45
C ARG A 184 10.14 -7.56 -2.43
N ASP A 185 10.08 -8.87 -2.67
CA ASP A 185 11.20 -9.79 -2.50
C ASP A 185 12.28 -9.58 -3.58
N LYS A 186 11.88 -9.35 -4.85
CA LYS A 186 12.81 -9.20 -5.98
C LYS A 186 13.30 -7.77 -6.19
N MET A 187 12.50 -6.77 -5.81
CA MET A 187 12.80 -5.36 -6.09
C MET A 187 12.93 -4.50 -4.82
N GLY A 188 12.70 -5.05 -3.63
CA GLY A 188 12.72 -4.30 -2.37
C GLY A 188 11.59 -3.26 -2.28
N GLN A 189 10.49 -3.47 -3.02
CA GLN A 189 9.40 -2.50 -3.14
C GLN A 189 8.58 -2.42 -1.85
N THR A 190 8.27 -1.21 -1.40
CA THR A 190 7.38 -0.95 -0.26
C THR A 190 5.95 -0.78 -0.74
N PHE A 191 5.00 -1.37 -0.01
CA PHE A 191 3.57 -1.24 -0.30
C PHE A 191 2.79 -0.74 0.90
N VAL A 192 1.84 0.17 0.67
CA VAL A 192 0.78 0.54 1.61
C VAL A 192 -0.54 0.27 0.93
N ILE A 193 -1.29 -0.70 1.44
CA ILE A 193 -2.49 -1.22 0.79
C ILE A 193 -3.70 -0.96 1.69
N VAL A 194 -4.62 -0.12 1.26
CA VAL A 194 -5.95 -0.02 1.86
C VAL A 194 -6.80 -1.15 1.31
N THR A 195 -7.36 -1.95 2.19
CA THR A 195 -8.21 -3.07 1.79
C THR A 195 -9.24 -3.45 2.86
N HIS A 196 -10.33 -4.07 2.42
CA HIS A 196 -11.25 -4.81 3.28
C HIS A 196 -11.10 -6.34 3.11
N ASP A 197 -10.17 -6.78 2.28
CA ASP A 197 -9.86 -8.20 2.06
C ASP A 197 -9.00 -8.73 3.21
N GLU A 198 -9.64 -9.49 4.11
CA GLU A 198 -8.97 -10.07 5.27
C GLU A 198 -7.88 -11.09 4.88
N THR A 199 -8.05 -11.77 3.73
CA THR A 199 -7.04 -12.71 3.23
C THR A 199 -5.74 -11.97 2.89
N LEU A 200 -5.83 -10.85 2.17
CA LEU A 200 -4.65 -10.03 1.89
C LEU A 200 -4.06 -9.47 3.19
N ALA A 201 -4.91 -8.93 4.07
CA ALA A 201 -4.45 -8.35 5.34
C ALA A 201 -3.69 -9.37 6.21
N SER A 202 -4.12 -10.64 6.23
CA SER A 202 -3.50 -11.69 7.05
C SER A 202 -2.11 -12.12 6.57
N ILE A 203 -1.75 -11.86 5.31
CA ILE A 203 -0.46 -12.25 4.72
C ILE A 203 0.52 -11.09 4.57
N THR A 204 0.10 -9.84 4.83
CA THR A 204 1.00 -8.67 4.83
C THR A 204 1.93 -8.71 6.05
N ASP A 205 3.09 -8.03 5.95
CA ASP A 205 4.08 -7.99 7.02
C ASP A 205 3.51 -7.33 8.29
N ARG A 206 2.57 -6.39 8.12
CA ARG A 206 1.87 -5.72 9.21
C ARG A 206 0.50 -5.23 8.77
N THR A 207 -0.50 -5.44 9.63
CA THR A 207 -1.87 -4.94 9.46
C THR A 207 -2.15 -3.81 10.43
N ILE A 208 -2.50 -2.65 9.91
CA ILE A 208 -2.89 -1.47 10.69
C ILE A 208 -4.41 -1.37 10.68
N ARG A 209 -5.02 -1.39 11.87
CA ARG A 209 -6.47 -1.20 12.01
C ARG A 209 -6.78 0.28 12.21
N MET A 210 -7.75 0.77 11.45
CA MET A 210 -8.19 2.15 11.52
C MET A 210 -9.68 2.22 11.85
N GLU A 211 -10.04 3.00 12.87
CA GLU A 211 -11.41 3.19 13.33
C GLU A 211 -11.62 4.65 13.73
N ASP A 212 -12.73 5.25 13.30
CA ASP A 212 -13.11 6.63 13.63
C ASP A 212 -11.99 7.67 13.48
N GLY A 213 -11.18 7.54 12.42
CA GLY A 213 -10.09 8.48 12.14
C GLY A 213 -8.87 8.34 13.03
N ARG A 214 -8.72 7.23 13.74
CA ARG A 214 -7.56 6.89 14.58
C ARG A 214 -7.00 5.54 14.19
N LEU A 215 -5.72 5.29 14.48
CA LEU A 215 -5.18 3.94 14.45
C LEU A 215 -5.61 3.23 15.75
N ALA A 216 -6.16 2.03 15.61
CA ALA A 216 -6.36 1.18 16.77
C ALA A 216 -4.98 0.83 17.36
N GLN A 217 -4.82 0.95 18.66
CA GLN A 217 -3.61 0.47 19.33
C GLN A 217 -3.49 -1.03 19.05
N GLU A 218 -2.32 -1.46 18.58
CA GLU A 218 -2.00 -2.89 18.59
C GLU A 218 -2.22 -3.38 20.02
N PRO A 219 -2.94 -4.51 20.23
CA PRO A 219 -2.97 -5.10 21.56
C PRO A 219 -1.52 -5.38 21.94
N GLN A 220 -1.02 -4.69 22.97
CA GLN A 220 0.24 -5.08 23.57
C GLN A 220 0.10 -6.56 23.95
N PRO A 221 1.14 -7.39 23.75
CA PRO A 221 1.09 -8.77 24.25
C PRO A 221 0.70 -8.67 25.72
N GLN A 222 -0.54 -9.02 26.02
CA GLN A 222 -0.99 -9.09 27.41
C GLN A 222 -0.08 -10.10 28.05
N ASP A 223 0.53 -9.71 29.15
CA ASP A 223 1.25 -10.59 30.04
C ASP A 223 0.48 -11.90 30.15
N ALA A 224 1.10 -12.98 29.71
CA ALA A 224 0.55 -14.30 29.90
C ALA A 224 0.21 -14.43 31.41
N PRO A 225 -0.99 -14.89 31.79
CA PRO A 225 -1.31 -15.06 33.17
C PRO A 225 -0.22 -15.96 33.76
N SER A 226 0.49 -15.46 34.78
CA SER A 226 1.43 -16.22 35.57
C SER A 226 0.68 -17.42 36.12
N GLU A 227 0.95 -18.61 35.59
CA GLU A 227 0.50 -19.83 36.19
C GLU A 227 1.08 -19.90 37.62
N ASP A 228 0.21 -19.66 38.57
CA ASP A 228 0.46 -19.85 39.99
C ASP A 228 0.71 -21.35 40.26
N LEU A 229 1.96 -21.76 40.10
CA LEU A 229 2.44 -23.04 40.57
C LEU A 229 2.70 -22.96 42.08
N SER A 230 1.63 -22.79 42.85
CA SER A 230 1.70 -23.00 44.31
C SER A 230 0.52 -23.80 44.78
N SER A 231 0.87 -24.89 45.42
CA SER A 231 0.05 -25.76 46.25
C SER A 231 -0.57 -27.02 45.60
N GLN A 232 0.18 -28.11 45.72
CA GLN A 232 -0.35 -29.33 46.35
C GLN A 232 0.80 -30.30 46.64
N ASN A 233 1.55 -29.99 47.69
CA ASN A 233 2.28 -31.01 48.46
C ASN A 233 1.44 -31.30 49.71
N THR A 234 0.77 -32.45 49.75
CA THR A 234 0.29 -33.04 50.99
C THR A 234 0.72 -34.51 51.01
N PRO A 235 1.57 -34.90 51.93
CA PRO A 235 1.94 -36.33 52.08
C PRO A 235 0.85 -37.08 52.82
N SER A 236 0.30 -38.10 52.21
CA SER A 236 -0.55 -39.07 52.91
C SER A 236 0.33 -40.01 53.71
N GLN A 237 0.19 -39.91 54.99
CA GLN A 237 0.72 -40.86 55.97
C GLN A 237 0.01 -42.23 55.93
N GLN A 238 0.83 -43.22 56.11
CA GLN A 238 0.59 -44.59 56.57
C GLN A 238 -0.61 -44.81 57.46
N ASN A 239 -1.26 -45.95 57.28
CA ASN A 239 -1.42 -46.98 58.33
C ASN A 239 -1.96 -48.25 57.66
N GLN A 240 -1.20 -49.36 57.75
CA GLN A 240 -1.27 -50.52 58.66
C GLN A 240 -2.70 -51.07 58.88
N LEU A 241 -3.03 -52.19 58.31
CA LEU A 241 -3.23 -53.52 58.89
C LEU A 241 -3.56 -54.52 57.82
#